data_e3e1352c4df0042fd6fb8dba17099c93
#
_entry.id   e3e1352c4df0042fd6fb8dba17099c93
#
_cell.length_a   1.000
_cell.length_b   1.000
_cell.length_c   1.000
_cell.angle_alpha   90.00
_cell.angle_beta   90.00
_cell.angle_gamma   90.00
#
_symmetry.space_group_name_H-M   'P 1'
#
loop_
_entity.id
_entity.type
_entity.pdbx_description
1 polymer ?
#
loop_
_entity_poly.entity_id
_entity_poly.type
_entity_poly.pdbx_seq_one_letter_code
_entity_poly.pdbx_strand_id
1 'polypeptide(L)'
;MTQKYPDGKQVMSPGTLIITAAAPVSNVRGIVTPELKAVKQSRLLYIDFSFAPMALGGSALAQALGQLGDSFPTVGDTDYFATAFEAVQVLIHKGLVLAGHDISAGGMVTTLLEMCFANTQGGAEISLDELSHVDLVTALYSENPGVILQVSKAEQAKRILEEYEIAYADLGAPTESRLLMIHQEGKTYEIDIDAARKCWADKSYLLDCFQSGEALAKSRYENLGKQPVQWRFPHAFAGTYAGLGLEPHRTKASGIKAAILRDNGTNGEREMAYA
;
A
#
# COMPACT_ATOMS: atom_id res chain seq x y z
N MET A 1 -21.87 17.91 0.54
CA MET A 1 -23.06 17.50 -0.25
C MET A 1 -24.17 17.16 0.73
N THR A 2 -25.41 17.55 0.46
CA THR A 2 -26.56 17.22 1.33
C THR A 2 -27.58 16.45 0.52
N GLN A 3 -27.85 15.21 0.93
CA GLN A 3 -28.92 14.41 0.36
C GLN A 3 -30.18 14.56 1.22
N LYS A 4 -31.30 14.92 0.58
CA LYS A 4 -32.61 15.05 1.23
C LYS A 4 -33.51 13.90 0.81
N TYR A 5 -34.20 13.30 1.75
CA TYR A 5 -35.14 12.21 1.53
C TYR A 5 -36.60 12.71 1.62
N PRO A 6 -37.56 11.99 0.99
CA PRO A 6 -38.97 12.38 1.00
C PRO A 6 -39.59 12.45 2.41
N ASP A 7 -39.07 11.71 3.36
CA ASP A 7 -39.47 11.70 4.77
C ASP A 7 -38.91 12.87 5.59
N GLY A 8 -38.25 13.82 4.94
CA GLY A 8 -37.67 15.01 5.57
C GLY A 8 -36.28 14.76 6.20
N LYS A 9 -35.79 13.55 6.21
CA LYS A 9 -34.42 13.25 6.68
C LYS A 9 -33.40 13.85 5.74
N GLN A 10 -32.24 14.22 6.31
CA GLN A 10 -31.12 14.75 5.55
C GLN A 10 -29.84 14.03 5.98
N VAL A 11 -29.00 13.69 5.01
CA VAL A 11 -27.65 13.23 5.25
C VAL A 11 -26.69 14.26 4.68
N MET A 12 -25.87 14.83 5.54
CA MET A 12 -24.79 15.73 5.15
C MET A 12 -23.50 14.94 5.06
N SER A 13 -22.92 14.88 3.87
CA SER A 13 -21.59 14.31 3.66
C SER A 13 -20.57 15.43 3.59
N PRO A 14 -19.38 15.25 4.18
CA PRO A 14 -18.27 16.18 3.98
C PRO A 14 -17.93 16.27 2.49
N GLY A 15 -17.31 17.37 2.08
CA GLY A 15 -16.77 17.48 0.73
C GLY A 15 -15.68 16.43 0.55
N THR A 16 -15.89 15.46 -0.34
CA THR A 16 -14.93 14.40 -0.63
C THR A 16 -14.58 14.45 -2.10
N LEU A 17 -13.29 14.47 -2.41
CA LEU A 17 -12.76 14.35 -3.76
C LEU A 17 -12.03 13.01 -3.88
N ILE A 18 -12.50 12.16 -4.78
CA ILE A 18 -11.84 10.90 -5.12
C ILE A 18 -11.17 11.07 -6.46
N ILE A 19 -9.85 10.84 -6.52
CA ILE A 19 -9.07 10.92 -7.75
C ILE A 19 -8.57 9.52 -8.07
N THR A 20 -8.84 9.08 -9.29
CA THR A 20 -8.29 7.83 -9.84
C THR A 20 -7.32 8.18 -10.96
N ALA A 21 -6.10 7.67 -10.87
CA ALA A 21 -5.10 7.78 -11.91
C ALA A 21 -4.78 6.40 -12.49
N ALA A 22 -4.65 6.30 -13.79
CA ALA A 22 -4.29 5.07 -14.48
C ALA A 22 -3.21 5.36 -15.53
N ALA A 23 -2.23 4.48 -15.61
CA ALA A 23 -1.18 4.57 -16.61
C ALA A 23 -0.75 3.18 -17.12
N PRO A 24 -0.34 3.05 -18.39
CA PRO A 24 0.20 1.81 -18.92
C PRO A 24 1.53 1.45 -18.25
N VAL A 25 1.71 0.17 -17.91
CA VAL A 25 2.97 -0.35 -17.39
C VAL A 25 3.80 -0.91 -18.54
N SER A 26 4.99 -0.35 -18.76
CA SER A 26 5.88 -0.76 -19.85
C SER A 26 6.54 -2.12 -19.62
N ASN A 27 6.80 -2.49 -18.36
CA ASN A 27 7.39 -3.75 -17.95
C ASN A 27 6.81 -4.26 -16.63
N VAL A 28 6.00 -5.29 -16.68
CA VAL A 28 5.35 -5.87 -15.49
C VAL A 28 6.33 -6.55 -14.53
N ARG A 29 7.57 -6.83 -14.94
CA ARG A 29 8.61 -7.35 -14.03
C ARG A 29 9.25 -6.27 -13.17
N GLY A 30 9.08 -5.00 -13.52
CA GLY A 30 9.58 -3.86 -12.78
C GLY A 30 8.60 -3.29 -11.76
N ILE A 31 7.41 -3.89 -11.58
CA ILE A 31 6.44 -3.43 -10.59
C ILE A 31 6.91 -3.72 -9.17
N VAL A 32 6.63 -2.80 -8.27
CA VAL A 32 6.84 -2.96 -6.82
C VAL A 32 5.56 -3.49 -6.20
N THR A 33 5.69 -4.50 -5.33
CA THR A 33 4.58 -5.06 -4.56
C THR A 33 4.79 -4.77 -3.08
N PRO A 34 3.72 -4.73 -2.26
CA PRO A 34 3.85 -4.47 -0.83
C PRO A 34 4.50 -5.63 -0.06
N GLU A 35 4.54 -6.82 -0.63
CA GLU A 35 5.04 -8.02 0.04
C GLU A 35 6.53 -7.88 0.44
N LEU A 36 6.81 -7.91 1.74
CA LEU A 36 8.14 -7.83 2.30
C LEU A 36 9.01 -9.02 1.85
N LYS A 37 10.20 -8.76 1.32
CA LYS A 37 11.10 -9.80 0.80
C LYS A 37 12.11 -10.24 1.87
N ALA A 38 12.38 -11.54 1.95
CA ALA A 38 13.35 -12.12 2.89
C ALA A 38 14.81 -11.87 2.42
N VAL A 39 15.23 -10.62 2.36
CA VAL A 39 16.58 -10.21 1.93
C VAL A 39 17.34 -9.61 3.12
N LYS A 40 18.28 -10.37 3.68
CA LYS A 40 18.98 -10.08 4.95
C LYS A 40 19.70 -8.71 5.02
N GLN A 41 20.17 -8.18 3.89
CA GLN A 41 20.91 -6.91 3.85
C GLN A 41 20.07 -5.73 3.36
N SER A 42 18.75 -5.93 3.27
CA SER A 42 17.84 -4.84 2.91
C SER A 42 17.47 -3.99 4.11
N ARG A 43 17.08 -2.75 3.84
CA ARG A 43 16.59 -1.80 4.85
C ARG A 43 15.18 -1.34 4.52
N LEU A 44 14.45 -0.95 5.56
CA LEU A 44 13.15 -0.31 5.46
C LEU A 44 13.34 1.18 5.65
N LEU A 45 13.02 1.96 4.63
CA LEU A 45 13.07 3.40 4.66
C LEU A 45 11.64 3.95 4.66
N TYR A 46 11.32 4.81 5.63
CA TYR A 46 10.16 5.69 5.56
C TYR A 46 10.55 6.94 4.79
N ILE A 47 9.73 7.34 3.83
CA ILE A 47 9.94 8.54 3.02
C ILE A 47 8.70 9.41 3.19
N ASP A 48 8.90 10.62 3.73
CA ASP A 48 7.82 11.59 3.89
C ASP A 48 7.50 12.27 2.55
N PHE A 49 6.23 12.36 2.23
CA PHE A 49 5.72 13.10 1.08
C PHE A 49 4.97 14.36 1.51
N SER A 50 4.70 14.49 2.80
CA SER A 50 3.78 15.52 3.28
C SER A 50 4.42 16.88 3.42
N PHE A 51 5.70 16.96 3.78
CA PHE A 51 6.37 18.18 4.21
C PHE A 51 5.56 18.96 5.26
N ALA A 52 4.94 18.21 6.18
CA ALA A 52 4.05 18.73 7.20
C ALA A 52 4.22 17.96 8.52
N PRO A 53 3.93 18.59 9.67
CA PRO A 53 3.91 17.86 10.94
C PRO A 53 2.97 16.66 10.88
N MET A 54 3.38 15.54 11.46
CA MET A 54 2.53 14.36 11.61
C MET A 54 1.32 14.70 12.47
N ALA A 55 0.12 14.27 12.03
CA ALA A 55 -1.14 14.61 12.67
C ALA A 55 -2.08 13.40 12.74
N LEU A 56 -2.88 13.31 13.80
CA LEU A 56 -3.80 12.21 14.08
C LEU A 56 -5.26 12.53 13.77
N GLY A 57 -5.59 13.80 13.49
CA GLY A 57 -6.98 14.19 13.24
C GLY A 57 -7.56 13.48 12.05
N GLY A 58 -8.77 12.94 12.20
CA GLY A 58 -9.47 12.18 11.16
C GLY A 58 -8.91 10.80 10.86
N SER A 59 -7.77 10.40 11.45
CA SER A 59 -7.16 9.09 11.25
C SER A 59 -8.08 7.93 11.68
N ALA A 60 -7.78 6.72 11.21
CA ALA A 60 -8.50 5.52 11.63
C ALA A 60 -8.43 5.32 13.15
N LEU A 61 -7.30 5.67 13.78
CA LEU A 61 -7.16 5.64 15.24
C LEU A 61 -8.13 6.65 15.90
N ALA A 62 -8.15 7.89 15.44
CA ALA A 62 -9.03 8.94 15.97
C ALA A 62 -10.51 8.55 15.85
N GLN A 63 -10.90 7.98 14.71
CA GLN A 63 -12.24 7.47 14.46
C GLN A 63 -12.59 6.30 15.38
N ALA A 64 -11.68 5.34 15.57
CA ALA A 64 -11.87 4.20 16.45
C ALA A 64 -12.05 4.61 17.92
N LEU A 65 -11.40 5.70 18.34
CA LEU A 65 -11.54 6.28 19.67
C LEU A 65 -12.76 7.23 19.82
N GLY A 66 -13.47 7.51 18.73
CA GLY A 66 -14.59 8.46 18.74
C GLY A 66 -14.15 9.92 18.94
N GLN A 67 -12.90 10.26 18.63
CA GLN A 67 -12.29 11.58 18.81
C GLN A 67 -11.63 12.00 17.50
N LEU A 68 -12.31 12.86 16.73
CA LEU A 68 -11.79 13.23 15.40
C LEU A 68 -10.53 14.09 15.44
N GLY A 69 -10.34 14.88 16.49
CA GLY A 69 -9.24 15.85 16.57
C GLY A 69 -9.45 17.08 15.66
N ASP A 70 -8.51 17.99 15.70
CA ASP A 70 -8.53 19.27 14.99
C ASP A 70 -7.30 19.54 14.12
N SER A 71 -6.30 18.66 14.19
CA SER A 71 -5.08 18.69 13.37
C SER A 71 -5.06 17.49 12.43
N PHE A 72 -5.17 17.74 11.14
CA PHE A 72 -5.34 16.71 10.12
C PHE A 72 -4.06 16.52 9.28
N PRO A 73 -3.77 15.28 8.82
CA PRO A 73 -2.76 15.04 7.81
C PRO A 73 -2.97 15.93 6.58
N THR A 74 -1.90 16.53 6.09
CA THR A 74 -1.96 17.44 4.95
C THR A 74 -0.68 17.37 4.13
N VAL A 75 -0.73 17.90 2.90
CA VAL A 75 0.44 18.21 2.09
C VAL A 75 0.78 19.67 2.32
N GLY A 76 1.91 19.95 2.95
CA GLY A 76 2.38 21.32 3.23
C GLY A 76 3.00 21.98 2.02
N ASP A 77 3.62 21.20 1.13
CA ASP A 77 4.25 21.68 -0.10
C ASP A 77 4.02 20.69 -1.25
N THR A 78 3.35 21.15 -2.32
CA THR A 78 3.03 20.32 -3.48
C THR A 78 4.21 20.05 -4.40
N ASP A 79 5.19 20.96 -4.46
CA ASP A 79 6.39 20.78 -5.26
C ASP A 79 7.32 19.76 -4.60
N TYR A 80 7.42 19.80 -3.26
CA TYR A 80 8.09 18.77 -2.49
C TYR A 80 7.43 17.40 -2.70
N PHE A 81 6.10 17.32 -2.62
CA PHE A 81 5.36 16.06 -2.88
C PHE A 81 5.70 15.48 -4.26
N ALA A 82 5.68 16.31 -5.31
CA ALA A 82 6.02 15.88 -6.67
C ALA A 82 7.47 15.40 -6.77
N THR A 83 8.41 16.11 -6.11
CA THR A 83 9.83 15.74 -6.07
C THR A 83 10.06 14.44 -5.31
N ALA A 84 9.37 14.22 -4.19
CA ALA A 84 9.43 12.96 -3.44
C ALA A 84 8.91 11.78 -4.27
N PHE A 85 7.81 11.98 -4.99
CA PHE A 85 7.28 10.98 -5.93
C PHE A 85 8.29 10.64 -7.02
N GLU A 86 8.94 11.66 -7.63
CA GLU A 86 9.97 11.45 -8.65
C GLU A 86 11.18 10.69 -8.10
N ALA A 87 11.68 11.05 -6.92
CA ALA A 87 12.78 10.36 -6.25
C ALA A 87 12.48 8.87 -6.06
N VAL A 88 11.26 8.54 -5.61
CA VAL A 88 10.81 7.14 -5.48
C VAL A 88 10.78 6.44 -6.84
N GLN A 89 10.28 7.09 -7.91
CA GLN A 89 10.32 6.52 -9.25
C GLN A 89 11.76 6.24 -9.72
N VAL A 90 12.70 7.13 -9.42
CA VAL A 90 14.13 6.92 -9.72
C VAL A 90 14.68 5.70 -8.97
N LEU A 91 14.33 5.52 -7.68
CA LEU A 91 14.72 4.33 -6.93
C LEU A 91 14.18 3.03 -7.57
N ILE A 92 12.92 3.04 -7.99
CA ILE A 92 12.28 1.91 -8.66
C ILE A 92 12.97 1.61 -10.01
N HIS A 93 13.17 2.61 -10.85
CA HIS A 93 13.82 2.44 -12.17
C HIS A 93 15.27 1.95 -12.06
N LYS A 94 15.98 2.31 -10.99
CA LYS A 94 17.34 1.80 -10.70
C LYS A 94 17.33 0.39 -10.10
N GLY A 95 16.17 -0.23 -9.89
CA GLY A 95 16.04 -1.57 -9.30
C GLY A 95 16.52 -1.67 -7.86
N LEU A 96 16.44 -0.57 -7.11
CA LEU A 96 16.84 -0.52 -5.70
C LEU A 96 15.72 -0.95 -4.76
N VAL A 97 14.46 -0.83 -5.19
CA VAL A 97 13.27 -1.13 -4.40
C VAL A 97 12.90 -2.60 -4.56
N LEU A 98 12.77 -3.30 -3.46
CA LEU A 98 12.36 -4.72 -3.38
C LEU A 98 10.88 -4.87 -3.08
N ALA A 99 10.34 -4.00 -2.24
CA ALA A 99 8.94 -3.92 -1.85
C ALA A 99 8.61 -2.47 -1.46
N GLY A 100 7.33 -2.10 -1.49
CA GLY A 100 6.91 -0.78 -1.06
C GLY A 100 5.42 -0.70 -0.83
N HIS A 101 5.03 0.14 0.13
CA HIS A 101 3.64 0.39 0.48
C HIS A 101 3.47 1.85 0.92
N ASP A 102 2.37 2.45 0.53
CA ASP A 102 2.01 3.80 0.96
C ASP A 102 1.52 3.83 2.42
N ILE A 103 1.70 4.97 3.07
CA ILE A 103 1.04 5.25 4.34
C ILE A 103 -0.40 5.64 4.03
N SER A 104 -1.34 4.87 4.56
CA SER A 104 -2.77 5.11 4.39
C SER A 104 -3.52 4.90 5.71
N ALA A 105 -4.78 4.47 5.66
CA ALA A 105 -5.59 4.27 6.87
C ALA A 105 -4.90 3.37 7.90
N GLY A 106 -4.75 3.85 9.12
CA GLY A 106 -4.07 3.17 10.21
C GLY A 106 -2.58 3.50 10.35
N GLY A 107 -2.02 4.32 9.45
CA GLY A 107 -0.67 4.85 9.55
C GLY A 107 0.46 3.83 9.34
N MET A 108 1.66 4.19 9.79
CA MET A 108 2.89 3.42 9.60
C MET A 108 2.79 1.98 10.15
N VAL A 109 2.19 1.78 11.31
CA VAL A 109 2.08 0.45 11.93
C VAL A 109 1.25 -0.50 11.07
N THR A 110 0.13 0.00 10.52
CA THR A 110 -0.72 -0.80 9.63
C THR A 110 0.01 -1.11 8.33
N THR A 111 0.67 -0.13 7.72
CA THR A 111 1.50 -0.31 6.53
C THR A 111 2.56 -1.41 6.71
N LEU A 112 3.31 -1.39 7.81
CA LEU A 112 4.31 -2.41 8.13
C LEU A 112 3.69 -3.81 8.31
N LEU A 113 2.53 -3.89 8.98
CA LEU A 113 1.81 -5.14 9.15
C LEU A 113 1.30 -5.69 7.81
N GLU A 114 0.72 -4.84 6.96
CA GLU A 114 0.22 -5.22 5.64
C GLU A 114 1.34 -5.71 4.73
N MET A 115 2.53 -5.09 4.79
CA MET A 115 3.72 -5.60 4.10
C MET A 115 4.12 -7.01 4.56
N CYS A 116 3.79 -7.41 5.79
CA CYS A 116 4.06 -8.74 6.34
C CYS A 116 2.92 -9.73 6.12
N PHE A 117 1.67 -9.28 5.88
CA PHE A 117 0.48 -10.15 5.84
C PHE A 117 0.48 -11.12 4.66
N ALA A 118 1.06 -10.76 3.53
CA ALA A 118 1.18 -11.63 2.38
C ALA A 118 2.11 -12.83 2.62
N ASN A 119 3.03 -12.72 3.58
CA ASN A 119 3.97 -13.76 3.92
C ASN A 119 3.44 -14.71 5.00
N THR A 120 3.94 -15.93 5.02
CA THR A 120 3.70 -16.91 6.07
C THR A 120 4.86 -16.99 7.07
N GLN A 121 5.97 -16.35 6.78
CA GLN A 121 7.18 -16.32 7.59
C GLN A 121 7.80 -14.93 7.57
N GLY A 122 8.61 -14.64 8.56
CA GLY A 122 9.31 -13.37 8.69
C GLY A 122 8.42 -12.23 9.18
N GLY A 123 9.07 -11.18 9.62
CA GLY A 123 8.50 -9.94 10.11
C GLY A 123 9.50 -8.81 9.94
N ALA A 124 9.46 -7.84 10.82
CA ALA A 124 10.36 -6.70 10.78
C ALA A 124 10.77 -6.24 12.18
N GLU A 125 11.97 -5.68 12.27
CA GLU A 125 12.46 -4.97 13.45
C GLU A 125 12.79 -3.53 13.04
N ILE A 126 12.15 -2.57 13.70
CA ILE A 126 12.27 -1.16 13.39
C ILE A 126 12.63 -0.34 14.63
N SER A 127 13.36 0.76 14.42
CA SER A 127 13.55 1.83 15.39
C SER A 127 12.88 3.12 14.89
N LEU A 128 12.23 3.83 15.80
CA LEU A 128 11.69 5.16 15.57
C LEU A 128 12.62 6.26 16.10
N ASP A 129 13.88 5.96 16.42
CA ASP A 129 14.80 6.92 17.00
C ASP A 129 15.12 8.10 16.05
N GLU A 130 15.10 7.87 14.73
CA GLU A 130 15.20 8.97 13.73
C GLU A 130 13.93 9.83 13.66
N LEU A 131 12.83 9.38 14.26
CA LEU A 131 11.57 10.11 14.43
C LEU A 131 11.33 10.51 15.89
N SER A 132 12.38 10.57 16.71
CA SER A 132 12.29 10.84 18.16
C SER A 132 11.70 12.21 18.54
N HIS A 133 11.58 13.12 17.57
CA HIS A 133 10.89 14.40 17.75
C HIS A 133 9.35 14.26 17.75
N VAL A 134 8.82 13.05 17.48
CA VAL A 134 7.39 12.72 17.43
C VAL A 134 7.12 11.63 18.46
N ASP A 135 6.03 11.74 19.20
CA ASP A 135 5.63 10.68 20.14
C ASP A 135 5.25 9.38 19.41
N LEU A 136 5.34 8.25 20.14
CA LEU A 136 5.11 6.91 19.58
C LEU A 136 3.77 6.78 18.85
N VAL A 137 2.70 7.29 19.44
CA VAL A 137 1.34 7.12 18.88
C VAL A 137 1.22 7.93 17.60
N THR A 138 1.69 9.17 17.60
CA THR A 138 1.69 10.02 16.42
C THR A 138 2.58 9.43 15.31
N ALA A 139 3.78 8.94 15.62
CA ALA A 139 4.67 8.33 14.62
C ALA A 139 4.06 7.07 13.98
N LEU A 140 3.37 6.23 14.77
CA LEU A 140 2.81 4.97 14.28
C LEU A 140 1.46 5.13 13.56
N TYR A 141 0.62 6.07 13.99
CA TYR A 141 -0.78 6.16 13.53
C TYR A 141 -1.10 7.41 12.73
N SER A 142 -0.14 8.30 12.50
CA SER A 142 -0.33 9.42 11.56
C SER A 142 -0.51 8.87 10.15
N GLU A 143 -1.48 9.45 9.44
CA GLU A 143 -1.81 9.13 8.05
C GLU A 143 -1.30 10.21 7.08
N ASN A 144 -0.23 10.91 7.46
CA ASN A 144 0.44 11.83 6.54
C ASN A 144 0.94 11.07 5.30
N PRO A 145 0.79 11.67 4.10
CA PRO A 145 1.27 11.06 2.87
C PRO A 145 2.76 10.68 2.96
N GLY A 146 3.06 9.44 2.66
CA GLY A 146 4.41 8.89 2.67
C GLY A 146 4.41 7.45 2.19
N VAL A 147 5.59 6.86 2.11
CA VAL A 147 5.75 5.45 1.70
C VAL A 147 6.80 4.76 2.58
N ILE A 148 6.64 3.45 2.77
CA ILE A 148 7.69 2.59 3.30
C ILE A 148 8.24 1.77 2.14
N LEU A 149 9.55 1.87 1.92
CA LEU A 149 10.26 1.11 0.90
C LEU A 149 11.25 0.14 1.53
N GLN A 150 11.21 -1.11 1.10
CA GLN A 150 12.32 -2.04 1.33
C GLN A 150 13.33 -1.86 0.21
N VAL A 151 14.56 -1.49 0.55
CA VAL A 151 15.62 -1.23 -0.42
C VAL A 151 16.79 -2.21 -0.28
N SER A 152 17.36 -2.63 -1.40
CA SER A 152 18.46 -3.62 -1.45
C SER A 152 19.84 -3.01 -1.17
N LYS A 153 20.03 -1.72 -1.49
CA LYS A 153 21.28 -0.98 -1.35
C LYS A 153 21.00 0.35 -0.65
N ALA A 154 20.84 0.28 0.67
CA ALA A 154 20.37 1.40 1.48
C ALA A 154 21.18 2.68 1.27
N GLU A 155 22.51 2.61 1.31
CA GLU A 155 23.37 3.79 1.13
C GLU A 155 23.24 4.45 -0.24
N GLN A 156 22.96 3.66 -1.29
CA GLN A 156 22.71 4.21 -2.61
C GLN A 156 21.32 4.87 -2.69
N ALA A 157 20.31 4.25 -2.05
CA ALA A 157 18.98 4.82 -1.98
C ALA A 157 18.95 6.13 -1.19
N LYS A 158 19.63 6.17 -0.02
CA LYS A 158 19.74 7.37 0.81
C LYS A 158 20.38 8.53 0.06
N ARG A 159 21.50 8.29 -0.65
CA ARG A 159 22.14 9.34 -1.47
C ARG A 159 21.20 9.93 -2.52
N ILE A 160 20.39 9.10 -3.17
CA ILE A 160 19.41 9.61 -4.14
C ILE A 160 18.38 10.50 -3.44
N LEU A 161 17.85 10.08 -2.28
CA LEU A 161 16.92 10.90 -1.52
C LEU A 161 17.54 12.22 -1.07
N GLU A 162 18.80 12.19 -0.65
CA GLU A 162 19.59 13.39 -0.29
C GLU A 162 19.81 14.32 -1.50
N GLU A 163 20.12 13.76 -2.68
CA GLU A 163 20.26 14.53 -3.93
C GLU A 163 18.95 15.23 -4.33
N TYR A 164 17.81 14.65 -4.00
CA TYR A 164 16.48 15.22 -4.23
C TYR A 164 15.99 16.06 -3.03
N GLU A 165 16.79 16.20 -1.96
CA GLU A 165 16.43 16.92 -0.72
C GLU A 165 15.14 16.37 -0.06
N ILE A 166 14.92 15.04 -0.13
CA ILE A 166 13.75 14.38 0.43
C ILE A 166 14.04 13.81 1.81
N ALA A 167 13.18 14.14 2.78
CA ALA A 167 13.25 13.61 4.13
C ALA A 167 12.91 12.12 4.17
N TYR A 168 13.72 11.35 4.86
CA TYR A 168 13.53 9.94 5.10
C TYR A 168 13.98 9.55 6.52
N ALA A 169 13.54 8.37 6.96
CA ALA A 169 14.06 7.71 8.16
C ALA A 169 14.41 6.26 7.84
N ASP A 170 15.58 5.79 8.28
CA ASP A 170 15.98 4.39 8.22
C ASP A 170 15.37 3.64 9.40
N LEU A 171 14.21 3.04 9.16
CA LEU A 171 13.46 2.36 10.21
C LEU A 171 14.12 1.07 10.70
N GLY A 172 14.78 0.31 9.84
CA GLY A 172 15.28 -0.99 10.25
C GLY A 172 15.32 -2.03 9.14
N ALA A 173 15.03 -3.29 9.45
CA ALA A 173 15.21 -4.40 8.53
C ALA A 173 14.15 -5.50 8.70
N PRO A 174 13.92 -6.32 7.66
CA PRO A 174 13.18 -7.56 7.79
C PRO A 174 13.88 -8.55 8.73
N THR A 175 13.09 -9.35 9.44
CA THR A 175 13.57 -10.42 10.34
C THR A 175 13.00 -11.78 9.96
N GLU A 176 13.57 -12.85 10.54
CA GLU A 176 13.06 -14.21 10.36
C GLU A 176 11.89 -14.51 11.34
N SER A 177 11.77 -13.74 12.41
CA SER A 177 10.69 -13.90 13.40
C SER A 177 9.36 -13.42 12.84
N ARG A 178 8.24 -14.02 13.28
CA ARG A 178 6.90 -13.61 12.90
C ARG A 178 6.36 -12.50 13.82
N LEU A 179 7.23 -11.55 14.15
CA LEU A 179 6.93 -10.39 15.01
C LEU A 179 7.27 -9.10 14.26
N LEU A 180 6.47 -8.08 14.49
CA LEU A 180 6.86 -6.70 14.25
C LEU A 180 7.37 -6.13 15.59
N MET A 181 8.68 -5.91 15.65
CA MET A 181 9.36 -5.32 16.80
C MET A 181 9.58 -3.83 16.55
N ILE A 182 9.19 -3.00 17.51
CA ILE A 182 9.27 -1.53 17.39
C ILE A 182 10.06 -1.01 18.60
N HIS A 183 11.15 -0.31 18.32
CA HIS A 183 12.00 0.31 19.33
C HIS A 183 11.83 1.82 19.32
N GLN A 184 11.66 2.42 20.49
CA GLN A 184 11.68 3.86 20.69
C GLN A 184 12.12 4.19 22.11
N GLU A 185 13.06 5.10 22.27
CA GLU A 185 13.55 5.60 23.57
C GLU A 185 13.91 4.48 24.57
N GLY A 186 14.55 3.43 24.09
CA GLY A 186 14.96 2.27 24.89
C GLY A 186 13.83 1.32 25.31
N LYS A 187 12.62 1.53 24.82
CA LYS A 187 11.49 0.61 24.99
C LYS A 187 11.30 -0.23 23.73
N THR A 188 10.82 -1.44 23.92
CA THR A 188 10.49 -2.38 22.83
C THR A 188 9.03 -2.77 22.93
N TYR A 189 8.35 -2.71 21.79
CA TYR A 189 6.98 -3.15 21.62
C TYR A 189 6.95 -4.29 20.61
N GLU A 190 6.17 -5.32 20.89
CA GLU A 190 6.08 -6.52 20.05
C GLU A 190 4.66 -6.72 19.59
N ILE A 191 4.47 -6.96 18.29
CA ILE A 191 3.18 -7.27 17.70
C ILE A 191 3.30 -8.62 16.98
N ASP A 192 2.48 -9.59 17.36
CA ASP A 192 2.33 -10.86 16.65
C ASP A 192 1.60 -10.59 15.32
N ILE A 193 2.30 -10.83 14.21
CA ILE A 193 1.82 -10.52 12.87
C ILE A 193 0.61 -11.39 12.49
N ASP A 194 0.58 -12.65 12.92
CA ASP A 194 -0.53 -13.55 12.56
C ASP A 194 -1.78 -13.24 13.38
N ALA A 195 -1.63 -12.85 14.64
CA ALA A 195 -2.71 -12.34 15.46
C ALA A 195 -3.26 -11.02 14.91
N ALA A 196 -2.37 -10.09 14.50
CA ALA A 196 -2.75 -8.83 13.90
C ALA A 196 -3.48 -9.03 12.56
N ARG A 197 -2.98 -9.94 11.68
CA ARG A 197 -3.64 -10.29 10.42
C ARG A 197 -5.04 -10.86 10.64
N LYS A 198 -5.20 -11.69 11.64
CA LYS A 198 -6.51 -12.24 12.02
C LYS A 198 -7.47 -11.13 12.45
N CYS A 199 -7.03 -10.24 13.34
CA CYS A 199 -7.81 -9.09 13.78
C CYS A 199 -8.20 -8.17 12.61
N TRP A 200 -7.27 -7.91 11.68
CA TRP A 200 -7.50 -7.13 10.46
C TRP A 200 -8.57 -7.76 9.58
N ALA A 201 -8.60 -9.08 9.45
CA ALA A 201 -9.57 -9.82 8.63
C ALA A 201 -10.93 -10.03 9.29
N ASP A 202 -11.05 -9.91 10.62
CA ASP A 202 -12.28 -10.22 11.37
C ASP A 202 -13.49 -9.44 10.87
N LYS A 203 -13.34 -8.15 10.55
CA LYS A 203 -14.46 -7.32 10.05
C LYS A 203 -14.95 -7.78 8.67
N SER A 204 -14.00 -8.07 7.77
CA SER A 204 -14.32 -8.59 6.45
C SER A 204 -14.98 -9.97 6.53
N TYR A 205 -14.54 -10.82 7.45
CA TYR A 205 -15.15 -12.13 7.70
C TYR A 205 -16.62 -12.00 8.14
N LEU A 206 -16.93 -11.08 9.07
CA LEU A 206 -18.31 -10.85 9.51
C LEU A 206 -19.20 -10.41 8.34
N LEU A 207 -18.74 -9.50 7.50
CA LEU A 207 -19.47 -9.06 6.31
C LEU A 207 -19.63 -10.20 5.30
N ASP A 208 -18.58 -10.98 5.09
CA ASP A 208 -18.58 -12.11 4.17
C ASP A 208 -19.60 -13.22 4.56
N CYS A 209 -19.83 -13.42 5.87
CA CYS A 209 -20.88 -14.30 6.34
C CYS A 209 -22.27 -13.93 5.79
N PHE A 210 -22.56 -12.62 5.67
CA PHE A 210 -23.81 -12.15 5.08
C PHE A 210 -23.85 -12.29 3.56
N GLN A 211 -22.71 -12.08 2.88
CA GLN A 211 -22.67 -12.08 1.42
C GLN A 211 -22.57 -13.49 0.82
N SER A 212 -21.76 -14.35 1.42
CA SER A 212 -21.41 -15.67 0.85
C SER A 212 -21.93 -16.86 1.65
N GLY A 213 -22.51 -16.59 2.83
CA GLY A 213 -22.91 -17.62 3.79
C GLY A 213 -21.74 -18.06 4.69
N GLU A 214 -22.09 -18.47 5.90
CA GLU A 214 -21.14 -18.74 6.99
C GLU A 214 -20.08 -19.78 6.63
N ALA A 215 -20.46 -20.87 5.96
CA ALA A 215 -19.55 -21.97 5.65
C ALA A 215 -18.41 -21.54 4.69
N LEU A 216 -18.73 -20.77 3.65
CA LEU A 216 -17.74 -20.28 2.68
C LEU A 216 -16.88 -19.17 3.28
N ALA A 217 -17.48 -18.25 4.02
CA ALA A 217 -16.76 -17.18 4.71
C ALA A 217 -15.76 -17.77 5.72
N LYS A 218 -16.19 -18.75 6.53
CA LYS A 218 -15.32 -19.45 7.48
C LYS A 218 -14.16 -20.15 6.79
N SER A 219 -14.42 -20.85 5.69
CA SER A 219 -13.37 -21.52 4.91
C SER A 219 -12.31 -20.52 4.42
N ARG A 220 -12.69 -19.35 3.89
CA ARG A 220 -11.76 -18.29 3.48
C ARG A 220 -10.96 -17.77 4.66
N TYR A 221 -11.62 -17.45 5.76
CA TYR A 221 -10.99 -16.92 6.96
C TYR A 221 -9.96 -17.89 7.57
N GLU A 222 -10.28 -19.18 7.68
CA GLU A 222 -9.34 -20.20 8.19
C GLU A 222 -8.14 -20.45 7.26
N ASN A 223 -8.24 -20.04 5.99
CA ASN A 223 -7.19 -20.18 5.00
C ASN A 223 -6.33 -18.91 4.80
N LEU A 224 -6.59 -17.82 5.52
CA LEU A 224 -5.81 -16.57 5.41
C LEU A 224 -4.30 -16.77 5.60
N GLY A 225 -3.88 -17.66 6.50
CA GLY A 225 -2.48 -18.00 6.74
C GLY A 225 -1.86 -18.92 5.69
N LYS A 226 -2.66 -19.44 4.75
CA LYS A 226 -2.19 -20.34 3.71
C LYS A 226 -2.07 -19.59 2.40
N GLN A 227 -0.90 -19.59 1.81
CA GLN A 227 -0.63 -18.94 0.51
C GLN A 227 -0.26 -19.99 -0.56
N PRO A 228 -1.25 -20.81 -1.01
CA PRO A 228 -0.97 -21.92 -1.91
C PRO A 228 -0.71 -21.50 -3.35
N VAL A 229 -1.12 -20.29 -3.73
CA VAL A 229 -1.00 -19.80 -5.11
C VAL A 229 0.37 -19.18 -5.32
N GLN A 230 1.11 -19.71 -6.29
CA GLN A 230 2.41 -19.16 -6.69
C GLN A 230 2.36 -18.74 -8.15
N TRP A 231 2.75 -17.51 -8.41
CA TRP A 231 2.84 -16.97 -9.75
C TRP A 231 4.22 -17.27 -10.34
N ARG A 232 4.24 -17.86 -11.53
CA ARG A 232 5.47 -18.10 -12.28
C ARG A 232 5.31 -17.59 -13.69
N PHE A 233 6.13 -16.66 -14.06
CA PHE A 233 6.23 -16.26 -15.46
C PHE A 233 6.99 -17.32 -16.26
N PRO A 234 6.61 -17.60 -17.53
CA PRO A 234 7.43 -18.39 -18.42
C PRO A 234 8.85 -17.80 -18.54
N HIS A 235 9.86 -18.66 -18.67
CA HIS A 235 11.25 -18.20 -18.74
C HIS A 235 11.52 -17.20 -19.87
N ALA A 236 10.85 -17.37 -21.02
CA ALA A 236 10.97 -16.49 -22.18
C ALA A 236 10.20 -15.18 -22.04
N PHE A 237 9.37 -15.01 -21.01
CA PHE A 237 8.56 -13.82 -20.85
C PHE A 237 9.38 -12.66 -20.27
N ALA A 238 9.66 -11.66 -21.11
CA ALA A 238 10.45 -10.48 -20.75
C ALA A 238 9.69 -9.45 -19.90
N GLY A 239 8.38 -9.59 -19.73
CA GLY A 239 7.54 -8.63 -18.99
C GLY A 239 7.03 -7.46 -19.83
N THR A 240 7.29 -7.44 -21.12
CA THR A 240 6.96 -6.35 -22.04
C THR A 240 6.02 -6.80 -23.16
N TYR A 241 5.28 -5.86 -23.74
CA TYR A 241 4.45 -6.13 -24.92
C TYR A 241 5.25 -6.73 -26.07
N ALA A 242 6.43 -6.17 -26.35
CA ALA A 242 7.32 -6.66 -27.40
C ALA A 242 7.75 -8.11 -27.17
N GLY A 243 7.99 -8.51 -25.91
CA GLY A 243 8.32 -9.88 -25.53
C GLY A 243 7.18 -10.88 -25.80
N LEU A 244 5.95 -10.41 -25.93
CA LEU A 244 4.78 -11.21 -26.33
C LEU A 244 4.44 -11.12 -27.82
N GLY A 245 5.25 -10.39 -28.60
CA GLY A 245 4.95 -10.10 -30.00
C GLY A 245 3.75 -9.17 -30.20
N LEU A 246 3.39 -8.41 -29.14
CA LEU A 246 2.30 -7.44 -29.17
C LEU A 246 2.83 -6.04 -29.40
N GLU A 247 2.10 -5.26 -30.18
CA GLU A 247 2.39 -3.86 -30.46
C GLU A 247 1.34 -2.99 -29.76
N PRO A 248 1.69 -2.26 -28.68
CA PRO A 248 0.72 -1.54 -27.84
C PRO A 248 -0.01 -0.42 -28.56
N HIS A 249 0.59 0.13 -29.64
CA HIS A 249 0.01 1.21 -30.45
C HIS A 249 -0.46 0.73 -31.84
N ARG A 250 -0.78 -0.55 -31.94
CA ARG A 250 -1.24 -1.12 -33.23
C ARG A 250 -2.59 -0.53 -33.61
N THR A 251 -2.63 0.09 -34.78
CA THR A 251 -3.85 0.62 -35.41
C THR A 251 -4.42 -0.28 -36.51
N LYS A 252 -3.65 -1.28 -36.95
CA LYS A 252 -4.07 -2.23 -38.00
C LYS A 252 -4.82 -3.41 -37.38
N ALA A 253 -5.90 -3.84 -38.01
CA ALA A 253 -6.65 -5.03 -37.58
C ALA A 253 -5.73 -6.26 -37.59
N SER A 254 -5.84 -7.09 -36.54
CA SER A 254 -5.07 -8.35 -36.41
C SER A 254 -5.62 -9.49 -37.26
N GLY A 255 -6.84 -9.35 -37.79
CA GLY A 255 -7.56 -10.44 -38.43
C GLY A 255 -8.21 -11.42 -37.43
N ILE A 256 -7.93 -11.30 -36.14
CA ILE A 256 -8.57 -12.10 -35.07
C ILE A 256 -9.99 -11.58 -34.88
N LYS A 257 -10.96 -12.52 -34.89
CA LYS A 257 -12.36 -12.21 -34.60
C LYS A 257 -12.62 -12.53 -33.12
N ALA A 258 -13.14 -11.57 -32.38
CA ALA A 258 -13.56 -11.73 -31.01
C ALA A 258 -15.07 -11.49 -30.86
N ALA A 259 -15.71 -12.15 -29.94
CA ALA A 259 -17.10 -11.91 -29.57
C ALA A 259 -17.17 -11.42 -28.12
N ILE A 260 -17.93 -10.35 -27.90
CA ILE A 260 -18.18 -9.82 -26.57
C ILE A 260 -19.56 -10.31 -26.14
N LEU A 261 -19.59 -11.14 -25.12
CA LEU A 261 -20.85 -11.59 -24.49
C LEU A 261 -21.31 -10.53 -23.50
N ARG A 262 -22.58 -10.19 -23.60
CA ARG A 262 -23.21 -9.16 -22.78
C ARG A 262 -24.45 -9.71 -22.11
N ASP A 263 -24.59 -9.43 -20.81
CA ASP A 263 -25.78 -9.73 -20.02
C ASP A 263 -26.32 -8.43 -19.38
N ASN A 264 -27.47 -8.51 -18.73
CA ASN A 264 -28.04 -7.40 -18.01
C ASN A 264 -27.08 -6.88 -16.93
N GLY A 265 -26.84 -5.56 -16.92
CA GLY A 265 -25.91 -4.95 -16.00
C GLY A 265 -24.43 -5.02 -16.43
N THR A 266 -24.12 -5.59 -17.59
CA THR A 266 -22.76 -5.51 -18.15
C THR A 266 -22.38 -4.06 -18.38
N ASN A 267 -21.18 -3.70 -17.91
CA ASN A 267 -20.57 -2.40 -18.12
C ASN A 267 -19.17 -2.58 -18.73
N GLY A 268 -18.76 -1.68 -19.60
CA GLY A 268 -17.44 -1.77 -20.25
C GLY A 268 -17.41 -2.52 -21.59
N GLU A 269 -18.56 -2.91 -22.16
CA GLU A 269 -18.61 -3.60 -23.46
C GLU A 269 -18.10 -2.75 -24.61
N ARG A 270 -18.24 -1.43 -24.52
CA ARG A 270 -17.74 -0.49 -25.54
C ARG A 270 -16.24 -0.37 -25.49
N GLU A 271 -15.70 -0.31 -24.30
CA GLU A 271 -14.25 -0.29 -24.05
C GLU A 271 -13.60 -1.58 -24.52
N MET A 272 -14.22 -2.73 -24.24
CA MET A 272 -13.77 -4.04 -24.77
C MET A 272 -13.81 -4.08 -26.32
N ALA A 273 -14.83 -3.49 -26.93
CA ALA A 273 -14.92 -3.44 -28.38
C ALA A 273 -13.88 -2.50 -29.01
N TYR A 274 -13.49 -1.46 -28.28
CA TYR A 274 -12.46 -0.54 -28.72
C TYR A 274 -11.07 -1.16 -28.59
N ALA A 275 -10.78 -1.89 -27.52
CA ALA A 275 -9.50 -2.58 -27.29
C ALA A 275 -9.27 -3.73 -28.27
#